data_e3b5dfeb8ffded10f52d8816167bafbf
#
_entry.id   e3b5dfeb8ffded10f52d8816167bafbf
#
_cell.length_a   1.000
_cell.length_b   1.000
_cell.length_c   1.000
_cell.angle_alpha   90.00
_cell.angle_beta   90.00
_cell.angle_gamma   90.00
#
_symmetry.space_group_name_H-M   'P 1'
#
loop_
_entity.id
_entity.type
_entity.pdbx_description
1 polymer ?
#
loop_
_entity_poly.entity_id
_entity_poly.type
_entity_poly.pdbx_seq_one_letter_code
_entity_poly.pdbx_strand_id
1 'polypeptide(L)'
;MVMSAPMREGTRLDDLKANDPAQLSQPIIPTARFTLRPLRPSDAGLIAHYTADKRVAQGTRAIPHPLPHGASESFVARALAADRTEDVWAIDGSQNKLSELLGVVSLTRMEGDQSELGFWIGAGFWNTGFATEAVAALVTANPHGARTLFAEAFQDNAGSARVLTNCGFVYLGDAESWSVARDARVPTWTYLRKMA
;
A
#
# COMPACT_ATOMS: atom_id res chain seq x y z
N MET A 1 38.08 -13.39 52.40
CA MET A 1 37.14 -14.32 51.81
C MET A 1 36.20 -13.51 50.96
N VAL A 2 36.54 -13.33 49.69
CA VAL A 2 35.80 -12.48 48.74
C VAL A 2 35.15 -13.44 47.76
N MET A 3 33.81 -13.52 47.80
CA MET A 3 33.03 -14.32 46.87
C MET A 3 32.78 -13.48 45.59
N SER A 4 33.38 -13.98 44.51
CA SER A 4 33.18 -13.48 43.15
C SER A 4 31.77 -13.92 42.66
N ALA A 5 30.97 -12.98 42.19
CA ALA A 5 29.72 -13.29 41.50
C ALA A 5 29.96 -13.62 40.03
N PRO A 6 29.24 -14.60 39.42
CA PRO A 6 29.45 -14.98 38.04
C PRO A 6 28.87 -13.94 37.06
N MET A 7 29.68 -13.62 36.05
CA MET A 7 29.24 -12.87 34.87
C MET A 7 28.14 -13.65 34.13
N ARG A 8 27.06 -12.99 33.81
CA ARG A 8 26.06 -13.51 32.86
C ARG A 8 26.53 -13.23 31.43
N GLU A 9 27.05 -14.24 30.80
CA GLU A 9 27.17 -14.33 29.33
C GLU A 9 25.77 -14.54 28.73
N GLY A 10 25.54 -13.95 27.56
CA GLY A 10 24.49 -14.40 26.65
C GLY A 10 23.56 -13.31 26.14
N THR A 11 24.09 -12.25 25.52
CA THR A 11 23.30 -11.53 24.54
C THR A 11 23.21 -12.42 23.30
N ARG A 12 22.03 -12.99 23.07
CA ARG A 12 21.79 -13.87 21.90
C ARG A 12 21.95 -13.07 20.62
N LEU A 13 22.77 -13.63 19.72
CA LEU A 13 22.97 -13.17 18.32
C LEU A 13 21.68 -13.24 17.46
N ASP A 14 20.55 -13.67 18.02
CA ASP A 14 19.28 -13.81 17.29
C ASP A 14 18.49 -12.50 17.16
N ASP A 15 18.86 -11.43 17.90
CA ASP A 15 18.17 -10.13 17.84
C ASP A 15 18.68 -9.21 16.69
N LEU A 16 19.63 -9.67 15.86
CA LEU A 16 20.21 -8.88 14.78
C LEU A 16 19.63 -9.18 13.38
N LYS A 17 18.48 -9.87 13.29
CA LYS A 17 17.80 -10.11 12.01
C LYS A 17 16.96 -8.93 11.49
N ALA A 18 17.06 -7.77 12.11
CA ALA A 18 16.15 -6.65 11.83
C ALA A 18 16.55 -5.73 10.66
N ASN A 19 17.65 -5.96 9.94
CA ASN A 19 18.03 -5.11 8.80
C ASN A 19 18.81 -5.89 7.74
N ASP A 20 18.15 -6.83 7.07
CA ASP A 20 18.69 -7.38 5.82
C ASP A 20 18.42 -6.37 4.69
N PRO A 21 19.45 -5.76 4.06
CA PRO A 21 19.25 -4.84 2.94
C PRO A 21 18.53 -5.49 1.75
N ALA A 22 18.48 -6.81 1.65
CA ALA A 22 17.69 -7.54 0.67
C ALA A 22 16.17 -7.41 0.89
N GLN A 23 15.71 -7.13 2.13
CA GLN A 23 14.30 -6.90 2.45
C GLN A 23 13.82 -5.48 2.08
N LEU A 24 14.72 -4.56 1.76
CA LEU A 24 14.41 -3.17 1.38
C LEU A 24 14.29 -2.96 -0.14
N SER A 25 14.61 -3.96 -0.94
CA SER A 25 14.54 -3.89 -2.39
C SER A 25 13.10 -4.12 -2.87
N GLN A 26 12.39 -3.02 -3.12
CA GLN A 26 11.06 -3.04 -3.70
C GLN A 26 11.14 -3.46 -5.18
N PRO A 27 10.57 -4.63 -5.58
CA PRO A 27 10.72 -5.13 -6.94
C PRO A 27 9.90 -4.31 -7.95
N ILE A 28 10.38 -4.31 -9.20
CA ILE A 28 9.58 -3.86 -10.35
C ILE A 28 8.76 -5.05 -10.83
N ILE A 29 7.43 -4.86 -10.98
CA ILE A 29 6.49 -5.92 -11.36
C ILE A 29 5.86 -5.53 -12.70
N PRO A 30 6.21 -6.19 -13.81
CA PRO A 30 5.62 -5.93 -15.12
C PRO A 30 4.19 -6.48 -15.19
N THR A 31 3.31 -5.78 -15.91
CA THR A 31 1.96 -6.23 -16.28
C THR A 31 1.75 -6.10 -17.79
N ALA A 32 0.57 -6.44 -18.28
CA ALA A 32 0.27 -6.31 -19.69
C ALA A 32 0.18 -4.86 -20.19
N ARG A 33 -0.31 -3.94 -19.34
CA ARG A 33 -0.63 -2.56 -19.75
C ARG A 33 0.23 -1.49 -19.08
N PHE A 34 0.98 -1.83 -18.02
CA PHE A 34 1.80 -0.91 -17.26
C PHE A 34 2.85 -1.68 -16.45
N THR A 35 3.68 -0.95 -15.72
CA THR A 35 4.66 -1.53 -14.80
C THR A 35 4.38 -0.98 -13.40
N LEU A 36 4.38 -1.85 -12.39
CA LEU A 36 4.45 -1.42 -11.00
C LEU A 36 5.92 -1.18 -10.64
N ARG A 37 6.27 0.04 -10.28
CA ARG A 37 7.62 0.44 -9.91
C ARG A 37 7.63 1.21 -8.59
N PRO A 38 8.74 1.23 -7.86
CA PRO A 38 8.90 2.15 -6.74
C PRO A 38 8.58 3.59 -7.15
N LEU A 39 8.08 4.40 -6.20
CA LEU A 39 7.87 5.82 -6.42
C LEU A 39 9.19 6.52 -6.75
N ARG A 40 9.10 7.68 -7.41
CA ARG A 40 10.18 8.61 -7.67
C ARG A 40 9.82 9.99 -7.12
N PRO A 41 10.77 10.85 -6.76
CA PRO A 41 10.46 12.22 -6.35
C PRO A 41 9.61 12.99 -7.39
N SER A 42 9.82 12.72 -8.69
CA SER A 42 9.05 13.32 -9.79
C SER A 42 7.56 12.94 -9.82
N ASP A 43 7.16 11.87 -9.14
CA ASP A 43 5.75 11.44 -9.11
C ASP A 43 4.88 12.37 -8.26
N ALA A 44 5.46 13.18 -7.37
CA ALA A 44 4.73 14.04 -6.44
C ALA A 44 3.73 14.97 -7.14
N GLY A 45 4.09 15.52 -8.30
CA GLY A 45 3.21 16.40 -9.09
C GLY A 45 1.96 15.70 -9.60
N LEU A 46 2.07 14.48 -10.15
CA LEU A 46 0.93 13.69 -10.62
C LEU A 46 0.10 13.15 -9.44
N ILE A 47 0.75 12.76 -8.34
CA ILE A 47 0.05 12.38 -7.11
C ILE A 47 -0.80 13.56 -6.63
N ALA A 48 -0.22 14.77 -6.52
CA ALA A 48 -0.96 15.96 -6.12
C ALA A 48 -2.14 16.23 -7.04
N HIS A 49 -1.94 16.13 -8.37
CA HIS A 49 -2.98 16.36 -9.36
C HIS A 49 -4.18 15.42 -9.18
N TYR A 50 -3.93 14.10 -9.04
CA TYR A 50 -5.01 13.13 -8.92
C TYR A 50 -5.67 13.12 -7.54
N THR A 51 -4.90 13.32 -6.47
CA THR A 51 -5.44 13.29 -5.10
C THR A 51 -6.13 14.60 -4.68
N ALA A 52 -5.92 15.70 -5.44
CA ALA A 52 -6.73 16.91 -5.30
C ALA A 52 -8.21 16.69 -5.71
N ASP A 53 -8.51 15.66 -6.49
CA ASP A 53 -9.90 15.29 -6.79
C ASP A 53 -10.57 14.72 -5.53
N LYS A 54 -11.62 15.41 -5.08
CA LYS A 54 -12.40 15.04 -3.89
C LYS A 54 -12.87 13.58 -3.92
N ARG A 55 -13.23 13.07 -5.10
CA ARG A 55 -13.73 11.71 -5.26
C ARG A 55 -12.66 10.67 -4.98
N VAL A 56 -11.40 10.96 -5.39
CA VAL A 56 -10.24 10.12 -5.09
C VAL A 56 -9.94 10.18 -3.59
N ALA A 57 -9.84 11.38 -3.02
CA ALA A 57 -9.55 11.57 -1.61
C ALA A 57 -10.60 10.87 -0.71
N GLN A 58 -11.89 11.08 -0.99
CA GLN A 58 -12.99 10.48 -0.23
C GLN A 58 -13.10 8.95 -0.40
N GLY A 59 -12.50 8.39 -1.45
CA GLY A 59 -12.41 6.94 -1.65
C GLY A 59 -11.29 6.27 -0.86
N THR A 60 -10.47 7.04 -0.13
CA THR A 60 -9.33 6.57 0.66
C THR A 60 -9.43 7.01 2.13
N ARG A 61 -8.68 6.31 3.01
CA ARG A 61 -8.64 6.66 4.45
C ARG A 61 -7.75 7.87 4.73
N ALA A 62 -6.58 7.96 4.07
CA ALA A 62 -5.47 8.81 4.50
C ALA A 62 -5.27 10.09 3.66
N ILE A 63 -5.89 10.21 2.50
CA ILE A 63 -5.71 11.37 1.62
C ILE A 63 -6.63 12.51 2.11
N PRO A 64 -6.08 13.66 2.50
CA PRO A 64 -6.87 14.80 2.93
C PRO A 64 -7.51 15.53 1.74
N HIS A 65 -8.64 16.23 2.01
CA HIS A 65 -9.23 17.15 1.03
C HIS A 65 -9.81 18.38 1.76
N PRO A 66 -9.42 19.61 1.37
CA PRO A 66 -8.44 19.96 0.32
C PRO A 66 -7.05 19.37 0.59
N LEU A 67 -6.29 19.07 -0.49
CA LEU A 67 -4.94 18.55 -0.35
C LEU A 67 -4.01 19.67 0.16
N PRO A 68 -3.34 19.49 1.32
CA PRO A 68 -2.39 20.48 1.81
C PRO A 68 -1.17 20.62 0.91
N HIS A 69 -0.59 21.83 0.87
CA HIS A 69 0.68 22.05 0.19
C HIS A 69 1.78 21.14 0.77
N GLY A 70 2.58 20.53 -0.11
CA GLY A 70 3.67 19.64 0.29
C GLY A 70 3.21 18.23 0.75
N ALA A 71 1.91 17.93 0.71
CA ALA A 71 1.41 16.61 1.15
C ALA A 71 1.89 15.47 0.26
N SER A 72 1.92 15.68 -1.04
CA SER A 72 2.37 14.67 -2.01
C SER A 72 3.87 14.42 -1.94
N GLU A 73 4.67 15.48 -1.78
CA GLU A 73 6.11 15.38 -1.57
C GLU A 73 6.43 14.63 -0.28
N SER A 74 5.69 14.94 0.80
CA SER A 74 5.82 14.24 2.09
C SER A 74 5.43 12.76 1.99
N PHE A 75 4.39 12.45 1.21
CA PHE A 75 3.98 11.06 0.95
C PHE A 75 5.09 10.31 0.20
N VAL A 76 5.63 10.87 -0.87
CA VAL A 76 6.72 10.26 -1.64
C VAL A 76 7.97 10.09 -0.77
N ALA A 77 8.33 11.09 0.04
CA ALA A 77 9.47 11.00 0.94
C ALA A 77 9.32 9.84 1.94
N ARG A 78 8.14 9.66 2.54
CA ARG A 78 7.86 8.51 3.44
C ARG A 78 7.95 7.18 2.71
N ALA A 79 7.41 7.09 1.50
CA ALA A 79 7.44 5.87 0.70
C ALA A 79 8.86 5.46 0.27
N LEU A 80 9.79 6.41 0.23
CA LEU A 80 11.20 6.20 -0.11
C LEU A 80 12.11 6.05 1.12
N ALA A 81 11.60 6.24 2.33
CA ALA A 81 12.36 6.15 3.56
C ALA A 81 12.89 4.71 3.78
N ALA A 82 14.09 4.60 4.34
CA ALA A 82 14.71 3.29 4.59
C ALA A 82 14.00 2.47 5.67
N ASP A 83 13.36 3.14 6.61
CA ASP A 83 12.61 2.57 7.74
C ASP A 83 11.09 2.48 7.48
N ARG A 84 10.67 2.60 6.20
CA ARG A 84 9.25 2.54 5.84
C ARG A 84 8.62 1.19 6.20
N THR A 85 7.40 1.24 6.68
CA THR A 85 6.56 0.06 6.95
C THR A 85 5.63 -0.26 5.78
N GLU A 86 5.45 0.67 4.84
CA GLU A 86 4.61 0.57 3.66
C GLU A 86 5.46 0.66 2.39
N ASP A 87 5.39 -0.35 1.54
CA ASP A 87 5.94 -0.30 0.19
C ASP A 87 4.86 0.17 -0.79
N VAL A 88 5.16 1.24 -1.54
CA VAL A 88 4.23 1.90 -2.46
C VAL A 88 4.74 1.80 -3.89
N TRP A 89 3.93 1.24 -4.79
CA TRP A 89 4.23 1.17 -6.22
C TRP A 89 3.41 2.17 -7.01
N ALA A 90 4.09 2.94 -7.87
CA ALA A 90 3.45 3.68 -8.95
C ALA A 90 2.94 2.71 -10.02
N ILE A 91 1.74 2.93 -10.52
CA ILE A 91 1.20 2.26 -11.69
C ILE A 91 1.63 3.09 -12.91
N ASP A 92 2.76 2.71 -13.52
CA ASP A 92 3.42 3.45 -14.61
C ASP A 92 3.02 2.91 -15.97
N GLY A 93 2.19 3.65 -16.70
CA GLY A 93 1.70 3.30 -18.02
C GLY A 93 2.52 3.86 -19.19
N SER A 94 3.66 4.53 -18.93
CA SER A 94 4.43 5.27 -19.94
C SER A 94 4.89 4.41 -21.13
N GLN A 95 5.24 3.15 -20.89
CA GLN A 95 5.65 2.21 -21.95
C GLN A 95 4.54 1.93 -22.97
N ASN A 96 3.28 2.11 -22.59
CA ASN A 96 2.10 1.93 -23.43
C ASN A 96 1.42 3.25 -23.83
N LYS A 97 2.19 4.36 -23.81
CA LYS A 97 1.73 5.72 -24.14
C LYS A 97 0.59 6.22 -23.24
N LEU A 98 0.50 5.70 -22.02
CA LEU A 98 -0.38 6.18 -20.96
C LEU A 98 0.39 7.14 -20.05
N SER A 99 -0.26 7.66 -19.02
CA SER A 99 0.39 8.49 -18.01
C SER A 99 1.52 7.75 -17.28
N GLU A 100 2.58 8.48 -16.89
CA GLU A 100 3.67 7.98 -16.04
C GLU A 100 3.19 7.56 -14.64
N LEU A 101 2.02 8.04 -14.24
CA LEU A 101 1.32 7.60 -13.04
C LEU A 101 -0.17 7.52 -13.33
N LEU A 102 -0.76 6.34 -13.19
CA LEU A 102 -2.21 6.11 -13.28
C LEU A 102 -2.85 6.09 -11.88
N GLY A 103 -2.07 5.81 -10.87
CA GLY A 103 -2.44 5.63 -9.48
C GLY A 103 -1.32 4.94 -8.71
N VAL A 104 -1.62 4.47 -7.50
CA VAL A 104 -0.68 3.69 -6.70
C VAL A 104 -1.36 2.45 -6.14
N VAL A 105 -0.53 1.44 -5.85
CA VAL A 105 -0.89 0.27 -5.05
C VAL A 105 0.17 0.07 -3.99
N SER A 106 -0.21 -0.35 -2.78
CA SER A 106 0.72 -0.47 -1.66
C SER A 106 0.49 -1.72 -0.82
N LEU A 107 1.53 -2.12 -0.11
CA LEU A 107 1.46 -3.12 0.96
C LEU A 107 2.06 -2.53 2.23
N THR A 108 1.29 -2.52 3.30
CA THR A 108 1.75 -2.16 4.64
C THR A 108 2.04 -3.45 5.42
N ARG A 109 3.25 -3.58 5.98
CA ARG A 109 3.61 -4.74 6.81
C ARG A 109 2.83 -4.72 8.11
N MET A 110 2.30 -5.88 8.47
CA MET A 110 1.62 -6.15 9.73
C MET A 110 2.36 -7.28 10.47
N GLU A 111 2.00 -7.53 11.70
CA GLU A 111 2.53 -8.67 12.47
C GLU A 111 2.08 -10.02 11.89
N GLY A 112 2.84 -11.08 12.14
CA GLY A 112 2.41 -12.47 11.83
C GLY A 112 2.37 -12.82 10.35
N ASP A 113 3.32 -12.36 9.55
CA ASP A 113 3.38 -12.61 8.09
C ASP A 113 2.12 -12.11 7.36
N GLN A 114 1.61 -10.97 7.78
CA GLN A 114 0.43 -10.32 7.22
C GLN A 114 0.80 -8.99 6.59
N SER A 115 0.01 -8.58 5.58
CA SER A 115 0.11 -7.24 5.02
C SER A 115 -1.26 -6.69 4.69
N GLU A 116 -1.42 -5.38 4.78
CA GLU A 116 -2.60 -4.66 4.33
C GLU A 116 -2.37 -4.10 2.93
N LEU A 117 -3.27 -4.40 2.00
CA LEU A 117 -3.28 -3.87 0.64
C LEU A 117 -4.03 -2.55 0.60
N GLY A 118 -3.38 -1.52 0.04
CA GLY A 118 -4.00 -0.24 -0.30
C GLY A 118 -3.88 0.06 -1.80
N PHE A 119 -4.83 0.82 -2.35
CA PHE A 119 -4.73 1.31 -3.74
C PHE A 119 -5.66 2.48 -4.00
N TRP A 120 -5.29 3.31 -4.94
CA TRP A 120 -6.17 4.28 -5.61
C TRP A 120 -5.76 4.50 -7.05
N ILE A 121 -6.71 4.90 -7.88
CA ILE A 121 -6.52 5.22 -9.30
C ILE A 121 -7.04 6.64 -9.54
N GLY A 122 -6.35 7.42 -10.35
CA GLY A 122 -6.83 8.73 -10.80
C GLY A 122 -8.21 8.64 -11.45
N ALA A 123 -9.12 9.58 -11.14
CA ALA A 123 -10.52 9.50 -11.54
C ALA A 123 -10.74 9.33 -13.05
N GLY A 124 -9.84 9.90 -13.88
CA GLY A 124 -9.89 9.76 -15.32
C GLY A 124 -9.63 8.33 -15.85
N PHE A 125 -9.13 7.44 -14.99
CA PHE A 125 -8.80 6.05 -15.34
C PHE A 125 -9.73 5.02 -14.71
N TRP A 126 -10.82 5.44 -14.06
CA TRP A 126 -11.77 4.52 -13.47
C TRP A 126 -12.50 3.70 -14.52
N ASN A 127 -12.99 2.53 -14.10
CA ASN A 127 -13.71 1.56 -14.95
C ASN A 127 -12.91 1.02 -16.15
N THR A 128 -11.58 1.15 -16.15
CA THR A 128 -10.67 0.65 -17.20
C THR A 128 -10.03 -0.69 -16.85
N GLY A 129 -10.25 -1.18 -15.63
CA GLY A 129 -9.65 -2.41 -15.10
C GLY A 129 -8.21 -2.26 -14.60
N PHE A 130 -7.62 -1.06 -14.61
CA PHE A 130 -6.24 -0.84 -14.13
C PHE A 130 -6.05 -1.22 -12.67
N ALA A 131 -6.99 -0.88 -11.77
CA ALA A 131 -6.91 -1.28 -10.37
C ALA A 131 -6.89 -2.80 -10.20
N THR A 132 -7.77 -3.53 -10.90
CA THR A 132 -7.83 -4.99 -10.83
C THR A 132 -6.53 -5.62 -11.31
N GLU A 133 -5.96 -5.15 -12.43
CA GLU A 133 -4.69 -5.66 -12.96
C GLU A 133 -3.52 -5.35 -12.01
N ALA A 134 -3.46 -4.15 -11.43
CA ALA A 134 -2.42 -3.76 -10.48
C ALA A 134 -2.46 -4.61 -9.20
N VAL A 135 -3.65 -4.76 -8.61
CA VAL A 135 -3.85 -5.58 -7.42
C VAL A 135 -3.52 -7.05 -7.71
N ALA A 136 -4.00 -7.60 -8.84
CA ALA A 136 -3.71 -8.97 -9.22
C ALA A 136 -2.20 -9.22 -9.41
N ALA A 137 -1.48 -8.31 -10.06
CA ALA A 137 -0.04 -8.41 -10.25
C ALA A 137 0.71 -8.37 -8.91
N LEU A 138 0.34 -7.44 -8.01
CA LEU A 138 0.97 -7.32 -6.69
C LEU A 138 0.70 -8.55 -5.82
N VAL A 139 -0.52 -9.05 -5.83
CA VAL A 139 -0.91 -10.29 -5.13
C VAL A 139 -0.12 -11.49 -5.66
N THR A 140 0.01 -11.61 -6.97
CA THR A 140 0.77 -12.73 -7.60
C THR A 140 2.25 -12.66 -7.24
N ALA A 141 2.83 -11.47 -7.26
CA ALA A 141 4.26 -11.27 -6.91
C ALA A 141 4.53 -11.48 -5.43
N ASN A 142 3.56 -11.17 -4.56
CA ASN A 142 3.65 -11.28 -3.10
C ASN A 142 5.03 -10.85 -2.54
N PRO A 143 5.47 -9.61 -2.78
CA PRO A 143 6.84 -9.18 -2.46
C PRO A 143 7.17 -9.19 -0.96
N HIS A 144 6.15 -9.18 -0.10
CA HIS A 144 6.30 -9.30 1.36
C HIS A 144 6.37 -10.76 1.84
N GLY A 145 6.12 -11.76 0.97
CA GLY A 145 5.98 -13.16 1.39
C GLY A 145 4.85 -13.37 2.39
N ALA A 146 3.83 -12.50 2.37
CA ALA A 146 2.75 -12.53 3.32
C ALA A 146 1.92 -13.82 3.16
N ARG A 147 1.49 -14.41 4.28
CA ARG A 147 0.56 -15.55 4.29
C ARG A 147 -0.89 -15.11 4.19
N THR A 148 -1.16 -13.87 4.59
CA THR A 148 -2.50 -13.29 4.51
C THR A 148 -2.40 -11.82 4.12
N LEU A 149 -3.21 -11.44 3.14
CA LEU A 149 -3.43 -10.05 2.79
C LEU A 149 -4.79 -9.60 3.30
N PHE A 150 -4.82 -8.45 3.95
CA PHE A 150 -6.03 -7.74 4.33
C PHE A 150 -6.26 -6.55 3.41
N ALA A 151 -7.48 -6.11 3.27
CA ALA A 151 -7.85 -4.88 2.60
C ALA A 151 -9.18 -4.35 3.14
N GLU A 152 -9.36 -3.04 3.04
CA GLU A 152 -10.63 -2.39 3.38
C GLU A 152 -11.17 -1.60 2.20
N ALA A 153 -12.48 -1.53 2.10
CA ALA A 153 -13.19 -0.63 1.19
C ALA A 153 -14.34 0.05 1.93
N PHE A 154 -14.51 1.36 1.73
CA PHE A 154 -15.72 2.04 2.22
C PHE A 154 -16.96 1.42 1.60
N GLN A 155 -18.05 1.28 2.37
CA GLN A 155 -19.28 0.64 1.92
C GLN A 155 -19.96 1.39 0.75
N ASP A 156 -19.70 2.68 0.61
CA ASP A 156 -20.12 3.49 -0.54
C ASP A 156 -19.15 3.45 -1.75
N ASN A 157 -18.04 2.69 -1.65
CA ASN A 157 -17.07 2.49 -2.73
C ASN A 157 -17.16 1.07 -3.31
N ALA A 158 -18.28 0.79 -3.99
CA ALA A 158 -18.50 -0.51 -4.64
C ALA A 158 -17.43 -0.83 -5.71
N GLY A 159 -16.76 0.17 -6.26
CA GLY A 159 -15.66 -0.01 -7.22
C GLY A 159 -14.47 -0.72 -6.58
N SER A 160 -14.01 -0.26 -5.42
CA SER A 160 -12.92 -0.90 -4.67
C SER A 160 -13.31 -2.30 -4.19
N ALA A 161 -14.53 -2.50 -3.68
CA ALA A 161 -15.01 -3.81 -3.29
C ALA A 161 -14.99 -4.82 -4.45
N ARG A 162 -15.38 -4.38 -5.65
CA ARG A 162 -15.34 -5.22 -6.87
C ARG A 162 -13.91 -5.58 -7.27
N VAL A 163 -12.96 -4.65 -7.16
CA VAL A 163 -11.53 -4.94 -7.41
C VAL A 163 -11.04 -6.03 -6.47
N LEU A 164 -11.33 -5.92 -5.18
CA LEU A 164 -10.91 -6.90 -4.18
C LEU A 164 -11.50 -8.28 -4.46
N THR A 165 -12.81 -8.38 -4.69
CA THR A 165 -13.47 -9.67 -4.98
C THR A 165 -12.96 -10.30 -6.27
N ASN A 166 -12.73 -9.52 -7.34
CA ASN A 166 -12.14 -10.00 -8.58
C ASN A 166 -10.70 -10.51 -8.41
N CYS A 167 -9.97 -10.00 -7.41
CA CYS A 167 -8.63 -10.46 -7.06
C CYS A 167 -8.64 -11.57 -5.98
N GLY A 168 -9.78 -12.22 -5.72
CA GLY A 168 -9.89 -13.37 -4.84
C GLY A 168 -9.85 -13.04 -3.34
N PHE A 169 -10.10 -11.79 -2.97
CA PHE A 169 -10.35 -11.43 -1.57
C PHE A 169 -11.77 -11.83 -1.16
N VAL A 170 -11.90 -12.36 0.03
CA VAL A 170 -13.16 -12.79 0.63
C VAL A 170 -13.58 -11.80 1.70
N TYR A 171 -14.83 -11.42 1.71
CA TYR A 171 -15.43 -10.58 2.75
C TYR A 171 -15.29 -11.24 4.12
N LEU A 172 -14.81 -10.47 5.09
CA LEU A 172 -14.59 -10.90 6.46
C LEU A 172 -15.64 -10.36 7.43
N GLY A 173 -16.06 -9.10 7.23
CA GLY A 173 -17.02 -8.45 8.11
C GLY A 173 -17.09 -6.94 7.92
N ASP A 174 -18.03 -6.31 8.63
CA ASP A 174 -18.20 -4.88 8.70
C ASP A 174 -17.27 -4.27 9.76
N ALA A 175 -16.79 -3.07 9.48
CA ALA A 175 -15.97 -2.26 10.36
C ALA A 175 -16.26 -0.77 10.12
N GLU A 176 -15.51 0.09 10.79
CA GLU A 176 -15.50 1.53 10.56
C GLU A 176 -14.06 2.02 10.53
N SER A 177 -13.75 2.89 9.58
CA SER A 177 -12.45 3.53 9.48
C SER A 177 -12.58 5.04 9.43
N TRP A 178 -11.60 5.74 10.00
CA TRP A 178 -11.51 7.19 9.89
C TRP A 178 -11.17 7.58 8.46
N SER A 179 -11.91 8.50 7.89
CA SER A 179 -11.61 9.13 6.59
C SER A 179 -11.16 10.57 6.81
N VAL A 180 -9.90 10.85 6.49
CA VAL A 180 -9.33 12.19 6.64
C VAL A 180 -10.06 13.21 5.76
N ALA A 181 -10.39 12.84 4.50
CA ALA A 181 -11.10 13.73 3.58
C ALA A 181 -12.55 14.00 3.98
N ARG A 182 -13.17 13.12 4.79
CA ARG A 182 -14.56 13.26 5.24
C ARG A 182 -14.66 13.77 6.67
N ASP A 183 -13.54 13.84 7.38
CA ASP A 183 -13.46 14.19 8.80
C ASP A 183 -14.47 13.39 9.65
N ALA A 184 -14.58 12.09 9.38
CA ALA A 184 -15.58 11.23 10.00
C ALA A 184 -15.16 9.74 10.01
N ARG A 185 -15.75 8.97 10.93
CA ARG A 185 -15.78 7.51 10.83
C ARG A 185 -16.77 7.11 9.75
N VAL A 186 -16.35 6.23 8.86
CA VAL A 186 -17.14 5.77 7.71
C VAL A 186 -17.22 4.25 7.75
N PRO A 187 -18.40 3.65 7.55
CA PRO A 187 -18.54 2.21 7.47
C PRO A 187 -17.67 1.62 6.35
N THR A 188 -16.98 0.52 6.68
CA THR A 188 -16.13 -0.22 5.76
C THR A 188 -16.53 -1.69 5.71
N TRP A 189 -16.16 -2.33 4.59
CA TRP A 189 -16.06 -3.77 4.46
C TRP A 189 -14.61 -4.19 4.59
N THR A 190 -14.33 -5.14 5.45
CA THR A 190 -13.01 -5.76 5.59
C THR A 190 -12.96 -7.04 4.76
N TYR A 191 -11.86 -7.21 4.05
CA TYR A 191 -11.59 -8.35 3.19
C TYR A 191 -10.28 -9.02 3.59
N LEU A 192 -10.17 -10.31 3.34
CA LEU A 192 -8.91 -11.04 3.44
C LEU A 192 -8.69 -11.94 2.23
N ARG A 193 -7.42 -12.21 1.94
CA ARG A 193 -6.99 -13.25 1.01
C ARG A 193 -5.87 -14.06 1.66
N LYS A 194 -6.06 -15.38 1.77
CA LYS A 194 -4.97 -16.30 2.12
C LYS A 194 -4.10 -16.53 0.89
N MET A 195 -2.81 -16.43 1.09
CA MET A 195 -1.80 -16.69 0.07
C MET A 195 -1.39 -18.15 0.13
N ALA A 196 -1.10 -18.73 -1.06
CA ALA A 196 -0.68 -20.13 -1.18
C ALA A 196 0.80 -20.29 -0.81
#